data_5bae3d712b0b6f5a1fc7b3acde059443
#
_entry.id   5bae3d712b0b6f5a1fc7b3acde059443
#
_cell.length_a   1.000
_cell.length_b   1.000
_cell.length_c   1.000
_cell.angle_alpha   90.00
_cell.angle_beta   90.00
_cell.angle_gamma   90.00
#
_symmetry.space_group_name_H-M   'P 1'
#
loop_
_entity.id
_entity.type
_entity.pdbx_description
1 polymer ?
#
loop_
_entity_poly.entity_id
_entity_poly.type
_entity_poly.pdbx_seq_one_letter_code
_entity_poly.pdbx_strand_id
1 'polypeptide(L)'
;MPIWKLINKQIVKELAKYNDYLILMAYDEYSGGSDPGPISSQRWIESEVEQLAKNVPAEKIILGLGAYGYDWDKTNPDNTRNLTYQQALSLAIASKSNIIFDNDTYNLKFSYKDLSNNKEHQVFFTDAATLFNVMRFAAESEIAGTALWRLGSEDFRIWNFYNKDIGGISPKGFNFKM
;
A
#
# COMPACT_ATOMS: atom_id res chain seq x y z
N MET A 1 -5.61 -11.72 -4.55
CA MET A 1 -6.97 -11.13 -4.38
C MET A 1 -7.29 -11.16 -2.90
N PRO A 2 -7.56 -10.03 -2.27
CA PRO A 2 -7.83 -10.01 -0.82
C PRO A 2 -9.00 -10.94 -0.47
N ILE A 3 -8.83 -11.72 0.59
CA ILE A 3 -9.80 -12.75 1.03
C ILE A 3 -11.19 -12.18 1.26
N TRP A 4 -11.31 -10.90 1.66
CA TRP A 4 -12.59 -10.26 1.92
C TRP A 4 -13.48 -10.10 0.67
N LYS A 5 -12.94 -10.09 -0.56
CA LYS A 5 -13.75 -10.17 -1.79
C LYS A 5 -14.55 -11.47 -1.90
N LEU A 6 -14.14 -12.51 -1.17
CA LEU A 6 -14.84 -13.79 -1.08
C LEU A 6 -15.81 -13.83 0.10
N ILE A 7 -15.75 -12.88 1.03
CA ILE A 7 -16.60 -12.86 2.21
C ILE A 7 -17.95 -12.24 1.83
N ASN A 8 -19.02 -13.01 2.00
CA ASN A 8 -20.37 -12.53 1.81
C ASN A 8 -20.63 -11.30 2.73
N LYS A 9 -21.29 -10.26 2.19
CA LYS A 9 -21.67 -9.04 2.93
C LYS A 9 -22.39 -9.33 4.26
N GLN A 10 -23.16 -10.42 4.33
CA GLN A 10 -23.83 -10.85 5.54
C GLN A 10 -22.85 -11.30 6.62
N ILE A 11 -21.79 -12.01 6.25
CA ILE A 11 -20.75 -12.46 7.18
C ILE A 11 -20.02 -11.26 7.78
N VAL A 12 -19.70 -10.25 6.96
CA VAL A 12 -19.02 -9.02 7.42
C VAL A 12 -19.90 -8.27 8.43
N LYS A 13 -21.22 -8.17 8.18
CA LYS A 13 -22.16 -7.56 9.12
C LYS A 13 -22.21 -8.32 10.46
N GLU A 14 -22.22 -9.63 10.41
CA GLU A 14 -22.22 -10.45 11.63
C GLU A 14 -20.89 -10.29 12.38
N LEU A 15 -19.76 -10.30 11.69
CA LEU A 15 -18.44 -10.06 12.32
C LEU A 15 -18.41 -8.71 13.04
N ALA A 16 -18.96 -7.65 12.44
CA ALA A 16 -19.00 -6.33 13.01
C ALA A 16 -19.83 -6.22 14.30
N LYS A 17 -20.78 -7.13 14.52
CA LYS A 17 -21.56 -7.18 15.77
C LYS A 17 -20.78 -7.72 16.97
N TYR A 18 -19.86 -8.65 16.71
CA TYR A 18 -19.15 -9.39 17.76
C TYR A 18 -17.69 -8.97 17.92
N ASN A 19 -17.21 -8.01 17.11
CA ASN A 19 -15.86 -7.48 17.19
C ASN A 19 -15.91 -5.98 17.40
N ASP A 20 -14.94 -5.46 18.18
CA ASP A 20 -14.77 -4.04 18.39
C ASP A 20 -14.24 -3.35 17.14
N TYR A 21 -13.33 -4.01 16.43
CA TYR A 21 -12.74 -3.52 15.20
C TYR A 21 -12.59 -4.62 14.14
N LEU A 22 -12.63 -4.21 12.88
CA LEU A 22 -12.31 -5.03 11.71
C LEU A 22 -11.16 -4.37 10.95
N ILE A 23 -10.09 -5.13 10.72
CA ILE A 23 -8.95 -4.64 9.93
C ILE A 23 -9.19 -4.96 8.46
N LEU A 24 -9.31 -3.92 7.64
CA LEU A 24 -9.34 -4.03 6.18
C LEU A 24 -7.90 -4.08 5.66
N MET A 25 -7.45 -5.24 5.21
CA MET A 25 -6.12 -5.43 4.61
C MET A 25 -6.15 -4.93 3.16
N ALA A 26 -6.14 -3.58 2.96
CA ALA A 26 -6.19 -2.94 1.65
C ALA A 26 -4.78 -2.80 1.06
N TYR A 27 -4.12 -3.92 0.85
CA TYR A 27 -2.83 -4.07 0.17
C TYR A 27 -2.81 -5.38 -0.62
N ASP A 28 -1.74 -5.64 -1.39
CA ASP A 28 -1.67 -6.73 -2.35
C ASP A 28 -2.76 -6.62 -3.45
N GLU A 29 -3.05 -5.39 -3.91
CA GLU A 29 -3.87 -5.17 -5.11
C GLU A 29 -3.28 -5.97 -6.28
N TYR A 30 -1.97 -5.91 -6.42
CA TYR A 30 -1.12 -6.77 -7.24
C TYR A 30 -0.07 -7.43 -6.35
N SER A 31 0.18 -8.72 -6.56
CA SER A 31 1.09 -9.52 -5.72
C SER A 31 1.77 -10.61 -6.54
N GLY A 32 2.53 -11.51 -5.91
CA GLY A 32 3.16 -12.63 -6.59
C GLY A 32 2.15 -13.45 -7.44
N GLY A 33 2.55 -13.78 -8.66
CA GLY A 33 1.70 -14.50 -9.63
C GLY A 33 0.76 -13.60 -10.45
N SER A 34 0.67 -12.29 -10.14
CA SER A 34 -0.05 -11.33 -10.98
C SER A 34 0.88 -10.59 -11.95
N ASP A 35 0.31 -9.86 -12.89
CA ASP A 35 1.04 -8.83 -13.62
C ASP A 35 1.59 -7.78 -12.65
N PRO A 36 2.72 -7.11 -12.99
CA PRO A 36 3.26 -6.02 -12.20
C PRO A 36 2.26 -4.88 -12.02
N GLY A 37 2.13 -4.39 -10.78
CA GLY A 37 1.20 -3.31 -10.47
C GLY A 37 1.42 -2.73 -9.07
N PRO A 38 0.64 -1.71 -8.67
CA PRO A 38 0.76 -1.07 -7.37
C PRO A 38 0.46 -2.05 -6.23
N ILE A 39 1.12 -1.84 -5.10
CA ILE A 39 0.83 -2.57 -3.85
C ILE A 39 -0.59 -2.27 -3.40
N SER A 40 -0.97 -1.00 -3.52
CA SER A 40 -2.29 -0.49 -3.21
C SER A 40 -2.45 0.89 -3.84
N SER A 41 -3.25 1.00 -4.89
CA SER A 41 -3.55 2.29 -5.49
C SER A 41 -4.55 3.07 -4.64
N GLN A 42 -4.41 4.40 -4.61
CA GLN A 42 -5.28 5.27 -3.80
C GLN A 42 -6.76 5.02 -4.11
N ARG A 43 -7.15 5.03 -5.38
CA ARG A 43 -8.55 4.83 -5.79
C ARG A 43 -9.10 3.46 -5.39
N TRP A 44 -8.26 2.43 -5.46
CA TRP A 44 -8.67 1.10 -5.06
C TRP A 44 -8.90 1.04 -3.55
N ILE A 45 -8.00 1.60 -2.74
CA ILE A 45 -8.18 1.69 -1.28
C ILE A 45 -9.48 2.43 -0.93
N GLU A 46 -9.71 3.58 -1.55
CA GLU A 46 -10.94 4.39 -1.35
C GLU A 46 -12.20 3.56 -1.64
N SER A 47 -12.22 2.88 -2.79
CA SER A 47 -13.32 2.00 -3.17
C SER A 47 -13.54 0.86 -2.18
N GLU A 48 -12.46 0.25 -1.67
CA GLU A 48 -12.55 -0.86 -0.72
C GLU A 48 -13.11 -0.41 0.64
N VAL A 49 -12.66 0.75 1.13
CA VAL A 49 -13.19 1.36 2.37
C VAL A 49 -14.66 1.71 2.21
N GLU A 50 -15.04 2.39 1.11
CA GLU A 50 -16.44 2.75 0.82
C GLU A 50 -17.36 1.51 0.75
N GLN A 51 -16.89 0.44 0.12
CA GLN A 51 -17.68 -0.80 0.04
C GLN A 51 -17.86 -1.46 1.40
N LEU A 52 -16.82 -1.48 2.24
CA LEU A 52 -16.89 -2.03 3.58
C LEU A 52 -17.81 -1.19 4.48
N ALA A 53 -17.71 0.14 4.42
CA ALA A 53 -18.51 1.08 5.20
C ALA A 53 -20.02 0.99 4.93
N LYS A 54 -20.46 0.43 3.80
CA LYS A 54 -21.88 0.13 3.56
C LYS A 54 -22.44 -0.96 4.50
N ASN A 55 -21.58 -1.73 5.16
CA ASN A 55 -21.96 -2.89 5.95
C ASN A 55 -21.38 -2.89 7.36
N VAL A 56 -20.37 -2.06 7.63
CA VAL A 56 -19.65 -1.93 8.90
C VAL A 56 -19.62 -0.46 9.28
N PRO A 57 -19.96 -0.09 10.51
CA PRO A 57 -19.79 1.28 10.99
C PRO A 57 -18.34 1.77 10.82
N ALA A 58 -18.14 2.99 10.34
CA ALA A 58 -16.82 3.52 10.03
C ALA A 58 -15.89 3.47 11.26
N GLU A 59 -16.42 3.79 12.43
CA GLU A 59 -15.70 3.76 13.71
C GLU A 59 -15.22 2.35 14.15
N LYS A 60 -15.59 1.30 13.43
CA LYS A 60 -15.09 -0.07 13.61
C LYS A 60 -14.08 -0.51 12.55
N ILE A 61 -13.82 0.32 11.55
CA ILE A 61 -12.90 -0.02 10.45
C ILE A 61 -11.49 0.50 10.79
N ILE A 62 -10.51 -0.40 10.75
CA ILE A 62 -9.08 -0.06 10.76
C ILE A 62 -8.53 -0.36 9.37
N LEU A 63 -7.90 0.62 8.72
CA LEU A 63 -7.30 0.45 7.41
C LEU A 63 -5.86 -0.06 7.52
N GLY A 64 -5.61 -1.24 6.96
CA GLY A 64 -4.26 -1.79 6.82
C GLY A 64 -3.48 -1.08 5.72
N LEU A 65 -2.30 -0.60 6.06
CA LEU A 65 -1.37 0.10 5.16
C LEU A 65 -0.28 -0.86 4.71
N GLY A 66 -0.13 -1.09 3.40
CA GLY A 66 0.96 -1.88 2.84
C GLY A 66 2.23 -1.04 2.70
N ALA A 67 3.22 -1.26 3.58
CA ALA A 67 4.46 -0.50 3.64
C ALA A 67 5.65 -1.34 3.14
N TYR A 68 5.64 -1.68 1.86
CA TYR A 68 6.63 -2.56 1.23
C TYR A 68 6.56 -2.42 -0.30
N GLY A 69 7.26 -3.27 -1.01
CA GLY A 69 7.24 -3.37 -2.47
C GLY A 69 7.36 -4.79 -2.98
N TYR A 70 7.15 -4.92 -4.27
CA TYR A 70 7.43 -6.14 -5.01
C TYR A 70 8.32 -5.86 -6.22
N ASP A 71 9.15 -6.83 -6.55
CA ASP A 71 9.98 -6.90 -7.74
C ASP A 71 9.55 -8.09 -8.60
N TRP A 72 8.91 -7.80 -9.73
CA TRP A 72 8.41 -8.79 -10.67
C TRP A 72 9.44 -9.08 -11.76
N ASP A 73 9.74 -10.37 -11.94
CA ASP A 73 10.31 -10.87 -13.20
C ASP A 73 9.20 -10.86 -14.27
N LYS A 74 9.29 -9.98 -15.27
CA LYS A 74 8.25 -9.83 -16.30
C LYS A 74 8.07 -11.07 -17.17
N THR A 75 9.03 -11.99 -17.15
CA THR A 75 8.96 -13.26 -17.90
C THR A 75 8.37 -14.40 -17.08
N ASN A 76 8.34 -14.27 -15.75
CA ASN A 76 7.80 -15.26 -14.84
C ASN A 76 7.23 -14.58 -13.57
N PRO A 77 5.95 -14.17 -13.57
CA PRO A 77 5.33 -13.50 -12.42
C PRO A 77 5.35 -14.31 -11.12
N ASP A 78 5.44 -15.63 -11.19
CA ASP A 78 5.57 -16.48 -10.00
C ASP A 78 6.91 -16.27 -9.26
N ASN A 79 7.91 -15.72 -9.97
CA ASN A 79 9.22 -15.37 -9.40
C ASN A 79 9.24 -13.91 -8.90
N THR A 80 8.18 -13.50 -8.20
CA THR A 80 8.07 -12.17 -7.61
C THR A 80 8.72 -12.15 -6.23
N ARG A 81 9.51 -11.10 -5.95
CA ARG A 81 10.19 -10.92 -4.66
C ARG A 81 9.56 -9.78 -3.88
N ASN A 82 9.27 -10.00 -2.60
CA ASN A 82 8.91 -8.93 -1.69
C ASN A 82 10.15 -8.09 -1.34
N LEU A 83 10.01 -6.77 -1.31
CA LEU A 83 11.07 -5.82 -1.00
C LEU A 83 10.65 -4.90 0.14
N THR A 84 11.58 -4.58 1.02
CA THR A 84 11.45 -3.40 1.89
C THR A 84 11.67 -2.13 1.07
N TYR A 85 11.25 -0.98 1.62
CA TYR A 85 11.54 0.32 1.01
C TYR A 85 13.05 0.50 0.73
N GLN A 86 13.92 0.18 1.71
CA GLN A 86 15.38 0.31 1.57
C GLN A 86 15.95 -0.63 0.50
N GLN A 87 15.39 -1.86 0.38
CA GLN A 87 15.80 -2.80 -0.67
C GLN A 87 15.41 -2.28 -2.05
N ALA A 88 14.21 -1.69 -2.20
CA ALA A 88 13.77 -1.08 -3.45
C ALA A 88 14.70 0.09 -3.87
N LEU A 89 15.05 0.97 -2.93
CA LEU A 89 15.99 2.05 -3.20
C LEU A 89 17.39 1.52 -3.60
N SER A 90 17.91 0.56 -2.84
CA SER A 90 19.23 -0.03 -3.12
C SER A 90 19.27 -0.69 -4.50
N LEU A 91 18.17 -1.36 -4.87
CA LEU A 91 18.03 -1.98 -6.19
C LEU A 91 17.98 -0.95 -7.32
N ALA A 92 17.23 0.15 -7.13
CA ALA A 92 17.19 1.25 -8.11
C ALA A 92 18.55 1.88 -8.32
N ILE A 93 19.33 2.12 -7.24
CA ILE A 93 20.70 2.65 -7.30
C ILE A 93 21.62 1.66 -8.04
N ALA A 94 21.62 0.39 -7.66
CA ALA A 94 22.47 -0.63 -8.25
C ALA A 94 22.19 -0.85 -9.74
N SER A 95 20.93 -0.78 -10.15
CA SER A 95 20.50 -0.90 -11.55
C SER A 95 20.57 0.42 -12.34
N LYS A 96 20.93 1.54 -11.69
CA LYS A 96 20.92 2.89 -12.26
C LYS A 96 19.55 3.28 -12.83
N SER A 97 18.48 2.82 -12.21
CA SER A 97 17.11 3.07 -12.65
C SER A 97 16.55 4.34 -12.02
N ASN A 98 15.76 5.09 -12.78
CA ASN A 98 15.04 6.25 -12.27
C ASN A 98 13.74 5.79 -11.59
N ILE A 99 13.56 6.16 -10.33
CA ILE A 99 12.31 5.97 -9.61
C ILE A 99 11.31 7.03 -10.08
N ILE A 100 10.12 6.59 -10.44
CA ILE A 100 9.02 7.42 -10.94
C ILE A 100 7.86 7.32 -9.94
N PHE A 101 7.31 8.46 -9.54
CA PHE A 101 6.02 8.51 -8.86
C PHE A 101 4.91 8.37 -9.90
N ASP A 102 4.08 7.34 -9.75
CA ASP A 102 2.95 7.10 -10.61
C ASP A 102 1.73 7.91 -10.15
N ASN A 103 1.39 8.95 -10.89
CA ASN A 103 0.29 9.85 -10.55
C ASN A 103 -1.11 9.19 -10.64
N ASP A 104 -1.24 8.05 -11.31
CA ASP A 104 -2.50 7.33 -11.42
C ASP A 104 -2.74 6.43 -10.21
N THR A 105 -1.69 5.84 -9.67
CA THR A 105 -1.77 4.86 -8.57
C THR A 105 -1.27 5.41 -7.24
N TYR A 106 -0.53 6.53 -7.26
CA TYR A 106 0.18 7.12 -6.12
C TYR A 106 1.22 6.17 -5.48
N ASN A 107 1.76 5.24 -6.27
CA ASN A 107 2.86 4.38 -5.87
C ASN A 107 4.15 4.78 -6.57
N LEU A 108 5.29 4.41 -6.00
CA LEU A 108 6.58 4.51 -6.66
C LEU A 108 6.82 3.29 -7.54
N LYS A 109 7.45 3.51 -8.70
CA LYS A 109 7.82 2.42 -9.61
C LYS A 109 9.12 2.69 -10.35
N PHE A 110 9.78 1.63 -10.77
CA PHE A 110 10.87 1.64 -11.76
C PHE A 110 10.96 0.31 -12.47
N SER A 111 11.67 0.29 -13.59
CA SER A 111 12.00 -0.94 -14.32
C SER A 111 13.50 -1.03 -14.49
N TYR A 112 14.03 -2.25 -14.50
CA TYR A 112 15.43 -2.52 -14.74
C TYR A 112 15.61 -3.85 -15.50
N LYS A 113 16.82 -4.01 -16.04
CA LYS A 113 17.24 -5.27 -16.63
C LYS A 113 18.30 -5.90 -15.75
N ASP A 114 18.05 -7.11 -15.29
CA ASP A 114 19.03 -7.90 -14.53
C ASP A 114 20.10 -8.43 -15.50
N LEU A 115 21.31 -7.90 -15.36
CA LEU A 115 22.42 -8.25 -16.25
C LEU A 115 22.95 -9.67 -16.03
N SER A 116 22.64 -10.32 -14.91
CA SER A 116 23.08 -11.67 -14.62
C SER A 116 22.32 -12.73 -15.43
N ASN A 117 21.06 -12.48 -15.74
CA ASN A 117 20.16 -13.41 -16.41
C ASN A 117 19.46 -12.84 -17.64
N ASN A 118 19.73 -11.53 -17.94
CA ASN A 118 19.18 -10.78 -19.08
C ASN A 118 17.65 -10.57 -19.03
N LYS A 119 17.03 -10.69 -17.85
CA LYS A 119 15.59 -10.56 -17.65
C LYS A 119 15.18 -9.13 -17.34
N GLU A 120 13.99 -8.76 -17.79
CA GLU A 120 13.37 -7.49 -17.46
C GLU A 120 12.54 -7.62 -16.18
N HIS A 121 12.71 -6.63 -15.32
CA HIS A 121 12.02 -6.52 -14.05
C HIS A 121 11.23 -5.23 -13.95
N GLN A 122 10.15 -5.27 -13.17
CA GLN A 122 9.39 -4.10 -12.79
C GLN A 122 9.14 -4.10 -11.28
N VAL A 123 9.40 -2.96 -10.66
CA VAL A 123 9.25 -2.78 -9.21
C VAL A 123 8.16 -1.76 -8.96
N PHE A 124 7.25 -2.08 -8.03
CA PHE A 124 6.34 -1.14 -7.40
C PHE A 124 6.55 -1.18 -5.89
N PHE A 125 6.47 -0.03 -5.23
CA PHE A 125 6.62 0.07 -3.78
C PHE A 125 5.98 1.34 -3.24
N THR A 126 5.72 1.35 -1.95
CA THR A 126 5.15 2.49 -1.23
C THR A 126 6.24 3.24 -0.47
N ASP A 127 6.07 4.55 -0.35
CA ASP A 127 6.90 5.42 0.47
C ASP A 127 6.07 6.20 1.50
N ALA A 128 6.72 7.07 2.26
CA ALA A 128 6.05 7.89 3.25
C ALA A 128 5.00 8.85 2.63
N ALA A 129 5.22 9.34 1.40
CA ALA A 129 4.26 10.22 0.73
C ALA A 129 3.00 9.45 0.29
N THR A 130 3.17 8.25 -0.26
CA THR A 130 2.07 7.33 -0.56
C THR A 130 1.24 7.06 0.68
N LEU A 131 1.90 6.65 1.78
CA LEU A 131 1.21 6.31 3.03
C LEU A 131 0.56 7.53 3.69
N PHE A 132 1.17 8.72 3.57
CA PHE A 132 0.56 9.97 4.04
C PHE A 132 -0.80 10.22 3.37
N ASN A 133 -0.89 10.07 2.05
CA ASN A 133 -2.15 10.27 1.32
C ASN A 133 -3.23 9.29 1.78
N VAL A 134 -2.87 8.01 1.95
CA VAL A 134 -3.81 6.98 2.44
C VAL A 134 -4.26 7.26 3.88
N MET A 135 -3.34 7.64 4.76
CA MET A 135 -3.67 7.98 6.15
C MET A 135 -4.56 9.22 6.26
N ARG A 136 -4.32 10.23 5.40
CA ARG A 136 -5.18 11.42 5.32
C ARG A 136 -6.61 11.03 4.90
N PHE A 137 -6.74 10.20 3.86
CA PHE A 137 -8.04 9.68 3.44
C PHE A 137 -8.73 8.91 4.59
N ALA A 138 -7.99 8.09 5.34
CA ALA A 138 -8.52 7.37 6.49
C ALA A 138 -9.06 8.33 7.57
N ALA A 139 -8.34 9.42 7.87
CA ALA A 139 -8.78 10.44 8.80
C ALA A 139 -10.03 11.20 8.30
N GLU A 140 -10.06 11.56 7.01
CA GLU A 140 -11.20 12.24 6.39
C GLU A 140 -12.45 11.34 6.28
N SER A 141 -12.27 10.02 6.27
CA SER A 141 -13.35 9.02 6.23
C SER A 141 -13.89 8.63 7.61
N GLU A 142 -13.39 9.25 8.69
CA GLU A 142 -13.81 9.02 10.07
C GLU A 142 -13.77 7.55 10.51
N ILE A 143 -12.88 6.75 9.89
CA ILE A 143 -12.67 5.36 10.31
C ILE A 143 -11.86 5.29 11.60
N ALA A 144 -11.90 4.14 12.31
CA ALA A 144 -11.27 3.97 13.62
C ALA A 144 -9.75 4.26 13.64
N GLY A 145 -9.06 4.04 12.52
CA GLY A 145 -7.63 4.31 12.44
C GLY A 145 -6.93 3.51 11.36
N THR A 146 -5.61 3.42 11.46
CA THR A 146 -4.76 2.69 10.51
C THR A 146 -3.86 1.68 11.23
N ALA A 147 -3.47 0.62 10.51
CA ALA A 147 -2.54 -0.40 10.99
C ALA A 147 -1.44 -0.62 9.94
N LEU A 148 -0.17 -0.49 10.33
CA LEU A 148 0.96 -0.61 9.42
C LEU A 148 1.35 -2.07 9.20
N TRP A 149 1.37 -2.52 7.96
CA TRP A 149 1.94 -3.77 7.52
C TRP A 149 3.12 -3.49 6.58
N ARG A 150 4.38 -3.73 6.98
CA ARG A 150 4.81 -4.21 8.30
C ARG A 150 5.97 -3.37 8.82
N LEU A 151 6.20 -3.40 10.10
CA LEU A 151 7.36 -2.77 10.74
C LEU A 151 8.67 -3.34 10.19
N GLY A 152 9.63 -2.45 9.91
CA GLY A 152 10.94 -2.77 9.35
C GLY A 152 10.96 -2.88 7.81
N SER A 153 9.82 -2.75 7.14
CA SER A 153 9.75 -2.68 5.67
C SER A 153 9.46 -1.28 5.16
N GLU A 154 8.94 -0.43 6.02
CA GLU A 154 8.46 0.91 5.70
C GLU A 154 9.57 1.90 5.38
N ASP A 155 9.17 2.98 4.70
CA ASP A 155 9.93 4.23 4.70
C ASP A 155 9.84 4.85 6.09
N PHE A 156 10.95 4.90 6.83
CA PHE A 156 10.98 5.38 8.22
C PHE A 156 10.50 6.84 8.38
N ARG A 157 10.43 7.63 7.31
CA ARG A 157 9.88 9.00 7.33
C ARG A 157 8.40 9.04 7.70
N ILE A 158 7.67 7.90 7.63
CA ILE A 158 6.29 7.77 8.09
C ILE A 158 6.15 8.17 9.57
N TRP A 159 7.17 7.93 10.39
CA TRP A 159 7.16 8.24 11.81
C TRP A 159 7.13 9.74 12.13
N ASN A 160 7.38 10.59 11.13
CA ASN A 160 7.24 12.03 11.27
C ASN A 160 5.77 12.47 11.44
N PHE A 161 4.81 11.66 11.01
CA PHE A 161 3.38 11.99 11.00
C PHE A 161 2.44 10.88 11.47
N TYR A 162 2.90 9.65 11.65
CA TYR A 162 2.05 8.48 11.94
C TYR A 162 1.10 8.66 13.15
N ASN A 163 1.54 9.38 14.18
CA ASN A 163 0.76 9.64 15.39
C ASN A 163 0.15 11.04 15.43
N LYS A 164 0.06 11.73 14.30
CA LYS A 164 -0.49 13.09 14.23
C LYS A 164 -1.86 13.07 13.60
N ASP A 165 -2.71 14.00 14.02
CA ASP A 165 -3.91 14.30 13.27
C ASP A 165 -3.49 15.01 11.96
N ILE A 166 -3.70 14.32 10.84
CA ILE A 166 -3.34 14.79 9.50
C ILE A 166 -4.56 15.03 8.61
N GLY A 167 -5.77 14.94 9.17
CA GLY A 167 -7.00 15.25 8.46
C GLY A 167 -6.95 16.69 7.95
N GLY A 168 -7.20 16.88 6.65
CA GLY A 168 -7.16 18.18 6.00
C GLY A 168 -5.77 18.80 5.80
N ILE A 169 -4.68 18.18 6.23
CA ILE A 169 -3.32 18.69 6.06
C ILE A 169 -2.80 18.39 4.64
N SER A 170 -2.25 19.42 3.98
CA SER A 170 -1.59 19.24 2.70
C SER A 170 -0.24 18.50 2.86
N PRO A 171 0.10 17.55 1.96
CA PRO A 171 1.42 16.90 1.94
C PRO A 171 2.60 17.85 1.92
N LYS A 172 2.42 19.09 1.40
CA LYS A 172 3.46 20.13 1.37
C LYS A 172 3.97 20.56 2.76
N GLY A 173 3.21 20.27 3.82
CA GLY A 173 3.64 20.51 5.21
C GLY A 173 4.70 19.55 5.72
N PHE A 174 4.99 18.46 5.00
CA PHE A 174 5.97 17.46 5.38
C PHE A 174 7.14 17.41 4.39
N ASN A 175 8.34 17.17 4.92
CA ASN A 175 9.54 17.06 4.09
C ASN A 175 9.74 15.60 3.64
N PHE A 176 9.36 15.31 2.41
CA PHE A 176 9.57 14.01 1.76
C PHE A 176 10.82 13.96 0.86
N LYS A 177 11.74 14.92 0.99
CA LYS A 177 12.97 14.90 0.18
C LYS A 177 13.76 13.62 0.45
N MET A 178 14.11 12.93 -0.63
CA MET A 178 15.02 11.79 -0.63
C MET A 178 16.44 12.25 -0.42
#